data_3b514cdf981e1ba365dad76824d2da71
#
_entry.id   3b514cdf981e1ba365dad76824d2da71
#
_cell.length_a   1.000
_cell.length_b   1.000
_cell.length_c   1.000
_cell.angle_alpha   90.00
_cell.angle_beta   90.00
_cell.angle_gamma   90.00
#
_symmetry.space_group_name_H-M   'P 1'
#
loop_
_entity.id
_entity.type
_entity.pdbx_description
1 polymer ?
#
loop_
_entity_poly.entity_id
_entity_poly.type
_entity_poly.pdbx_seq_one_letter_code
_entity_poly.pdbx_strand_id
1 'polypeptide(L)'
;MYKRQALRRGLGYEAETGTNPFKFGVIGSTDAHTSLSTVGEDNFFGKVAAVEPTADPIRFEEVVGGIGGDESVAQYAWQTSASGLAAVWARENTREAIWEALARKEVYATTGPRMRVRVFAGYEFEENDLPRADFADYGYENGVPMGADLQLDKDGRSPRFLIRALRDPDGANLDRIQIVKGWLNGDGTTSERVYDVACGGRDLVNAACDGPVGNTVDVENASWTNDIGQAILAGYWEDPDYDPAQSAFYYVRVLAIPTPRWTTYDAKVFGTGIPDEAPRAIQERAYTSPIWYTPQG
;
A
#
# COMPACT_ATOMS: atom_id res chain seq x y z
N MET A 1 6.72 -6.15 6.37
CA MET A 1 7.21 -6.05 7.77
C MET A 1 8.32 -4.99 7.89
N TYR A 2 9.41 -5.05 7.13
CA TYR A 2 10.56 -4.13 7.24
C TYR A 2 10.24 -2.64 7.05
N LYS A 3 9.35 -2.27 6.11
CA LYS A 3 8.96 -0.87 5.89
C LYS A 3 8.46 -0.18 7.18
N ARG A 4 7.52 -0.80 7.89
CA ARG A 4 6.98 -0.23 9.12
C ARG A 4 8.02 -0.10 10.23
N GLN A 5 8.92 -1.09 10.32
CA GLN A 5 10.03 -1.01 11.27
C GLN A 5 10.99 0.14 10.95
N ALA A 6 11.31 0.36 9.66
CA ALA A 6 12.16 1.48 9.25
C ALA A 6 11.51 2.83 9.61
N LEU A 7 10.23 3.04 9.28
CA LEU A 7 9.53 4.27 9.61
C LEU A 7 9.50 4.52 11.12
N ARG A 8 9.22 3.50 11.93
CA ARG A 8 9.23 3.59 13.40
C ARG A 8 10.63 3.94 13.94
N ARG A 9 11.69 3.29 13.43
CA ARG A 9 13.07 3.61 13.78
C ARG A 9 13.43 5.05 13.44
N GLY A 10 12.87 5.58 12.34
CA GLY A 10 13.06 6.97 11.94
C GLY A 10 12.61 7.98 12.99
N LEU A 11 11.49 7.70 13.67
CA LEU A 11 11.03 8.55 14.79
C LEU A 11 12.04 8.57 15.95
N GLY A 12 12.58 7.40 16.31
CA GLY A 12 13.61 7.30 17.35
C GLY A 12 14.90 8.03 16.97
N TYR A 13 15.40 7.81 15.75
CA TYR A 13 16.58 8.51 15.25
C TYR A 13 16.40 10.03 15.21
N GLU A 14 15.23 10.51 14.79
CA GLU A 14 14.93 11.94 14.78
C GLU A 14 14.99 12.54 16.20
N ALA A 15 14.45 11.84 17.19
CA ALA A 15 14.49 12.27 18.58
C ALA A 15 15.93 12.28 19.18
N GLU A 16 16.76 11.31 18.78
CA GLU A 16 18.13 11.17 19.29
C GLU A 16 19.14 12.09 18.59
N THR A 17 18.99 12.27 17.27
CA THR A 17 20.02 12.89 16.41
C THR A 17 19.55 14.16 15.71
N GLY A 18 18.28 14.51 15.80
CA GLY A 18 17.66 15.60 15.06
C GLY A 18 17.43 15.30 13.57
N THR A 19 17.67 14.06 13.12
CA THR A 19 17.52 13.69 11.70
C THR A 19 16.81 12.33 11.55
N ASN A 20 15.81 12.30 10.68
CA ASN A 20 15.13 11.05 10.33
C ASN A 20 15.59 10.56 8.94
N PRO A 21 16.44 9.52 8.86
CA PRO A 21 16.93 9.00 7.58
C PRO A 21 15.87 8.23 6.80
N PHE A 22 14.70 7.98 7.37
CA PHE A 22 13.62 7.21 6.77
C PHE A 22 12.44 8.05 6.30
N LYS A 23 12.57 9.38 6.21
CA LYS A 23 11.60 10.29 5.55
C LYS A 23 11.69 10.19 4.03
N PHE A 24 11.46 8.99 3.48
CA PHE A 24 11.48 8.71 2.05
C PHE A 24 10.06 8.52 1.49
N GLY A 25 9.94 8.61 0.15
CA GLY A 25 8.74 8.22 -0.59
C GLY A 25 8.68 6.69 -0.76
N VAL A 26 7.49 6.17 -1.02
CA VAL A 26 7.24 4.73 -1.24
C VAL A 26 6.83 4.50 -2.68
N ILE A 27 7.54 3.60 -3.37
CA ILE A 27 7.22 3.18 -4.73
C ILE A 27 7.16 1.64 -4.81
N GLY A 28 6.39 1.12 -5.75
CA GLY A 28 6.45 -0.27 -6.17
C GLY A 28 7.49 -0.46 -7.27
N SER A 29 7.99 -1.68 -7.41
CA SER A 29 9.00 -2.03 -8.39
C SER A 29 8.89 -3.49 -8.78
N THR A 30 9.59 -3.89 -9.82
CA THR A 30 9.50 -5.24 -10.37
C THR A 30 10.38 -6.25 -9.65
N ASP A 31 11.60 -5.89 -9.30
CA ASP A 31 12.64 -6.81 -8.83
C ASP A 31 12.79 -8.07 -9.72
N ALA A 32 12.34 -7.99 -10.97
CA ALA A 32 12.50 -9.06 -11.94
C ALA A 32 13.87 -8.99 -12.61
N HIS A 33 14.55 -10.13 -12.70
CA HIS A 33 15.90 -10.26 -13.29
C HIS A 33 15.86 -10.85 -14.71
N THR A 34 14.70 -10.74 -15.37
CA THR A 34 14.44 -11.35 -16.68
C THR A 34 14.30 -10.31 -17.79
N SER A 35 14.20 -9.02 -17.45
CA SER A 35 13.75 -7.93 -18.33
C SER A 35 12.33 -8.10 -18.89
N LEU A 36 11.58 -9.09 -18.41
CA LEU A 36 10.19 -9.39 -18.75
C LEU A 36 9.31 -9.10 -17.53
N SER A 37 9.32 -7.84 -17.09
CA SER A 37 8.50 -7.44 -15.95
C SER A 37 7.05 -7.23 -16.37
N THR A 38 6.14 -7.85 -15.63
CA THR A 38 4.70 -7.70 -15.77
C THR A 38 4.09 -7.31 -14.45
N VAL A 39 2.95 -6.67 -14.48
CA VAL A 39 2.22 -6.23 -13.28
C VAL A 39 0.99 -7.09 -12.99
N GLY A 40 0.63 -8.00 -13.89
CA GLY A 40 -0.49 -8.92 -13.73
C GLY A 40 -0.04 -10.28 -13.24
N GLU A 41 -0.74 -10.82 -12.26
CA GLU A 41 -0.52 -12.18 -11.76
C GLU A 41 -0.85 -13.24 -12.86
N ASP A 42 -1.73 -12.92 -13.79
CA ASP A 42 -2.08 -13.76 -14.95
C ASP A 42 -0.99 -13.84 -16.02
N ASN A 43 0.02 -13.00 -15.92
CA ASN A 43 1.12 -12.90 -16.91
C ASN A 43 2.50 -12.80 -16.21
N PHE A 44 2.66 -13.42 -15.06
CA PHE A 44 3.91 -13.40 -14.34
C PHE A 44 4.94 -14.36 -14.94
N PHE A 45 5.98 -13.80 -15.58
CA PHE A 45 7.05 -14.62 -16.16
C PHE A 45 7.91 -15.36 -15.11
N GLY A 46 8.20 -14.72 -13.99
CA GLY A 46 9.07 -15.20 -12.93
C GLY A 46 10.08 -14.15 -12.49
N LYS A 47 10.70 -14.38 -11.33
CA LYS A 47 11.74 -13.48 -10.81
C LYS A 47 13.06 -13.61 -11.59
N VAL A 48 13.43 -14.82 -11.96
CA VAL A 48 14.65 -15.18 -12.71
C VAL A 48 14.32 -16.09 -13.87
N ALA A 49 15.18 -16.16 -14.89
CA ALA A 49 14.94 -16.94 -16.08
C ALA A 49 14.80 -18.46 -15.83
N ALA A 50 15.42 -18.96 -14.77
CA ALA A 50 15.34 -20.38 -14.41
C ALA A 50 13.92 -20.85 -14.02
N VAL A 51 13.05 -19.91 -13.64
CA VAL A 51 11.67 -20.20 -13.21
C VAL A 51 10.63 -19.59 -14.18
N GLU A 52 10.90 -19.65 -15.47
CA GLU A 52 9.94 -19.27 -16.50
C GLU A 52 8.66 -20.15 -16.45
N PRO A 53 7.54 -19.70 -17.03
CA PRO A 53 6.29 -20.47 -17.04
C PRO A 53 6.46 -21.86 -17.65
N THR A 54 6.21 -22.89 -16.86
CA THR A 54 6.37 -24.30 -17.26
C THR A 54 5.55 -25.21 -16.34
N ALA A 55 5.30 -26.44 -16.78
CA ALA A 55 4.73 -27.51 -15.98
C ALA A 55 5.74 -28.16 -15.01
N ASP A 56 7.02 -27.86 -15.14
CA ASP A 56 8.07 -28.43 -14.29
C ASP A 56 7.96 -27.89 -12.86
N PRO A 57 8.13 -28.73 -11.81
CA PRO A 57 8.16 -28.30 -10.41
C PRO A 57 9.16 -27.17 -10.09
N ILE A 58 10.24 -27.02 -10.86
CA ILE A 58 11.21 -25.93 -10.73
C ILE A 58 10.53 -24.55 -10.73
N ARG A 59 9.40 -24.42 -11.43
CA ARG A 59 8.58 -23.21 -11.50
C ARG A 59 8.15 -22.70 -10.10
N PHE A 60 7.99 -23.60 -9.17
CA PHE A 60 7.53 -23.30 -7.80
C PHE A 60 8.65 -23.49 -6.76
N GLU A 61 9.47 -24.53 -6.92
CA GLU A 61 10.35 -25.05 -5.89
C GLU A 61 11.77 -24.47 -5.95
N GLU A 62 12.15 -23.82 -7.04
CA GLU A 62 13.49 -23.23 -7.19
C GLU A 62 13.75 -22.15 -6.14
N VAL A 63 14.94 -22.12 -5.59
CA VAL A 63 15.41 -21.06 -4.70
C VAL A 63 15.87 -19.88 -5.55
N VAL A 64 15.10 -18.81 -5.54
CA VAL A 64 15.32 -17.60 -6.34
C VAL A 64 15.93 -16.44 -5.57
N GLY A 65 16.14 -16.61 -4.26
CA GLY A 65 16.73 -15.61 -3.37
C GLY A 65 17.14 -16.24 -2.05
N GLY A 66 17.98 -15.55 -1.30
CA GLY A 66 18.52 -16.00 -0.02
C GLY A 66 19.93 -15.50 0.19
N ILE A 67 20.52 -15.84 1.33
CA ILE A 67 21.90 -15.44 1.67
C ILE A 67 22.75 -16.71 1.77
N GLY A 68 23.68 -16.89 0.81
CA GLY A 68 24.84 -17.76 0.96
C GLY A 68 24.60 -19.22 1.32
N GLY A 69 23.46 -19.83 0.89
CA GLY A 69 23.15 -21.24 1.18
C GLY A 69 22.47 -21.48 2.53
N ASP A 70 22.09 -20.44 3.23
CA ASP A 70 21.27 -20.54 4.46
C ASP A 70 19.80 -20.80 4.09
N GLU A 71 19.34 -22.03 4.27
CA GLU A 71 17.98 -22.45 3.98
C GLU A 71 16.92 -21.70 4.83
N SER A 72 17.30 -21.19 6.00
CA SER A 72 16.38 -20.44 6.87
C SER A 72 15.94 -19.09 6.31
N VAL A 73 16.69 -18.56 5.34
CA VAL A 73 16.41 -17.31 4.61
C VAL A 73 16.23 -17.55 3.11
N ALA A 74 16.10 -18.79 2.68
CA ALA A 74 15.81 -19.13 1.29
C ALA A 74 14.46 -18.58 0.86
N GLN A 75 14.40 -17.98 -0.34
CA GLN A 75 13.18 -17.54 -0.98
C GLN A 75 12.89 -18.45 -2.17
N TYR A 76 11.84 -19.22 -2.07
CA TYR A 76 11.37 -20.07 -3.14
C TYR A 76 10.60 -19.29 -4.20
N ALA A 77 10.58 -19.79 -5.44
CA ALA A 77 9.92 -19.17 -6.56
C ALA A 77 8.43 -18.91 -6.26
N TRP A 78 7.72 -19.83 -5.62
CA TRP A 78 6.32 -19.68 -5.25
C TRP A 78 6.05 -18.50 -4.28
N GLN A 79 7.05 -18.01 -3.57
CA GLN A 79 6.93 -16.86 -2.65
C GLN A 79 7.01 -15.51 -3.38
N THR A 80 7.39 -15.51 -4.66
CA THR A 80 7.45 -14.29 -5.48
C THR A 80 6.09 -13.96 -6.07
N SER A 81 5.89 -12.73 -6.51
CA SER A 81 4.64 -12.23 -7.10
C SER A 81 4.95 -11.34 -8.30
N ALA A 82 3.93 -11.02 -9.07
CA ALA A 82 4.03 -10.04 -10.14
C ALA A 82 4.54 -8.69 -9.63
N SER A 83 4.95 -7.84 -10.55
CA SER A 83 5.67 -6.61 -10.28
C SER A 83 4.76 -5.51 -9.74
N GLY A 84 5.29 -4.71 -8.84
CA GLY A 84 4.64 -3.48 -8.39
C GLY A 84 4.85 -2.30 -9.34
N LEU A 85 4.08 -1.24 -9.15
CA LEU A 85 4.17 0.02 -9.88
C LEU A 85 4.56 1.18 -8.95
N ALA A 86 5.36 2.10 -9.49
CA ALA A 86 5.56 3.43 -8.93
C ALA A 86 4.49 4.35 -9.52
N ALA A 87 3.68 4.96 -8.67
CA ALA A 87 2.70 5.96 -9.06
C ALA A 87 3.11 7.34 -8.53
N VAL A 88 2.92 8.38 -9.32
CA VAL A 88 3.27 9.75 -8.98
C VAL A 88 2.10 10.69 -9.25
N TRP A 89 1.94 11.71 -8.41
CA TRP A 89 1.04 12.82 -8.66
C TRP A 89 1.84 14.01 -9.21
N ALA A 90 1.92 14.09 -10.54
CA ALA A 90 2.56 15.16 -11.26
C ALA A 90 1.52 16.04 -11.97
N ARG A 91 1.82 17.32 -12.17
CA ARG A 91 0.90 18.24 -12.85
C ARG A 91 0.75 17.93 -14.33
N GLU A 92 1.81 17.36 -14.93
CA GLU A 92 1.85 16.97 -16.33
C GLU A 92 2.81 15.78 -16.52
N ASN A 93 2.69 15.09 -17.64
CA ASN A 93 3.55 13.95 -17.98
C ASN A 93 4.83 14.45 -18.67
N THR A 94 5.64 15.18 -17.93
CA THR A 94 6.98 15.61 -18.34
C THR A 94 8.02 15.06 -17.38
N ARG A 95 9.26 14.97 -17.84
CA ARG A 95 10.38 14.51 -17.02
C ARG A 95 10.55 15.37 -15.77
N GLU A 96 10.45 16.67 -15.94
CA GLU A 96 10.61 17.67 -14.89
C GLU A 96 9.50 17.54 -13.83
N ALA A 97 8.22 17.49 -14.26
CA ALA A 97 7.09 17.38 -13.35
C ALA A 97 7.07 16.04 -12.60
N ILE A 98 7.48 14.94 -13.26
CA ILE A 98 7.64 13.62 -12.62
C ILE A 98 8.78 13.66 -11.59
N TRP A 99 9.92 14.27 -11.95
CA TRP A 99 11.05 14.42 -11.03
C TRP A 99 10.66 15.23 -9.79
N GLU A 100 9.97 16.36 -9.98
CA GLU A 100 9.49 17.18 -8.87
C GLU A 100 8.54 16.39 -7.95
N ALA A 101 7.64 15.60 -8.50
CA ALA A 101 6.73 14.75 -7.72
C ALA A 101 7.51 13.70 -6.91
N LEU A 102 8.52 13.07 -7.51
CA LEU A 102 9.42 12.13 -6.81
C LEU A 102 10.21 12.85 -5.70
N ALA A 103 10.76 14.04 -5.98
CA ALA A 103 11.56 14.80 -5.03
C ALA A 103 10.75 15.25 -3.80
N ARG A 104 9.49 15.70 -4.00
CA ARG A 104 8.58 16.01 -2.89
C ARG A 104 7.87 14.80 -2.29
N LYS A 105 8.20 13.58 -2.76
CA LYS A 105 7.67 12.29 -2.25
C LYS A 105 6.15 12.12 -2.43
N GLU A 106 5.53 12.85 -3.34
CA GLU A 106 4.12 12.70 -3.66
C GLU A 106 3.89 11.50 -4.60
N VAL A 107 4.27 10.35 -4.07
CA VAL A 107 4.35 9.07 -4.77
C VAL A 107 3.75 7.96 -3.92
N TYR A 108 3.32 6.89 -4.58
CA TYR A 108 2.82 5.70 -3.88
C TYR A 108 3.15 4.43 -4.66
N ALA A 109 3.13 3.31 -3.94
CA ALA A 109 3.32 1.97 -4.49
C ALA A 109 1.99 1.30 -4.76
N THR A 110 1.91 0.50 -5.83
CA THR A 110 0.93 -0.57 -5.94
C THR A 110 1.63 -1.91 -6.09
N THR A 111 0.93 -3.00 -5.85
CA THR A 111 1.46 -4.37 -6.04
C THR A 111 1.22 -4.90 -7.45
N GLY A 112 0.74 -4.07 -8.37
CA GLY A 112 0.51 -4.42 -9.78
C GLY A 112 -0.61 -3.59 -10.39
N PRO A 113 -1.83 -3.62 -9.83
CA PRO A 113 -2.95 -2.86 -10.36
C PRO A 113 -2.71 -1.35 -10.36
N ARG A 114 -3.25 -0.66 -11.35
CA ARG A 114 -3.18 0.81 -11.51
C ARG A 114 -4.21 1.51 -10.62
N MET A 115 -4.28 1.13 -9.34
CA MET A 115 -5.12 1.81 -8.36
C MET A 115 -4.73 3.27 -8.26
N ARG A 116 -5.71 4.16 -8.16
CA ARG A 116 -5.46 5.58 -7.90
C ARG A 116 -5.80 5.90 -6.45
N VAL A 117 -4.84 6.48 -5.74
CA VAL A 117 -4.99 6.84 -4.33
C VAL A 117 -4.57 8.29 -4.13
N ARG A 118 -5.47 9.09 -3.55
CA ARG A 118 -5.19 10.45 -3.09
C ARG A 118 -5.39 10.51 -1.58
N VAL A 119 -4.49 11.18 -0.90
CA VAL A 119 -4.64 11.48 0.53
C VAL A 119 -4.11 12.88 0.83
N PHE A 120 -4.86 13.59 1.66
CA PHE A 120 -4.45 14.86 2.25
C PHE A 120 -4.65 14.79 3.76
N ALA A 121 -3.77 15.44 4.51
CA ALA A 121 -3.91 15.65 5.94
C ALA A 121 -3.95 17.15 6.24
N GLY A 122 -4.81 17.55 7.15
CA GLY A 122 -5.00 18.95 7.55
C GLY A 122 -5.77 19.02 8.86
N TYR A 123 -6.21 20.20 9.26
CA TYR A 123 -6.92 20.40 10.51
C TYR A 123 -8.35 20.91 10.33
N GLU A 124 -8.64 21.45 9.14
CA GLU A 124 -9.95 22.04 8.82
C GLU A 124 -10.87 21.10 8.00
N PHE A 125 -10.37 19.93 7.59
CA PHE A 125 -11.14 18.99 6.79
C PHE A 125 -12.35 18.46 7.53
N GLU A 126 -13.45 18.28 6.79
CA GLU A 126 -14.70 17.69 7.25
C GLU A 126 -15.12 16.51 6.37
N GLU A 127 -15.96 15.63 6.88
CA GLU A 127 -16.48 14.50 6.11
C GLU A 127 -17.23 14.95 4.85
N ASN A 128 -17.90 16.10 4.93
CA ASN A 128 -18.61 16.73 3.82
C ASN A 128 -17.70 17.21 2.67
N ASP A 129 -16.40 17.24 2.86
CA ASP A 129 -15.43 17.56 1.80
C ASP A 129 -15.13 16.35 0.88
N LEU A 130 -15.49 15.14 1.29
CA LEU A 130 -15.25 13.94 0.48
C LEU A 130 -15.87 13.98 -0.93
N PRO A 131 -17.11 14.49 -1.16
CA PRO A 131 -17.70 14.51 -2.50
C PRO A 131 -17.27 15.70 -3.37
N ARG A 132 -16.41 16.60 -2.91
CA ARG A 132 -16.02 17.82 -3.64
C ARG A 132 -15.47 17.50 -5.03
N ALA A 133 -15.92 18.24 -6.04
CA ALA A 133 -15.39 18.11 -7.41
C ALA A 133 -13.94 18.62 -7.50
N ASP A 134 -13.59 19.66 -6.73
CA ASP A 134 -12.27 20.30 -6.60
C ASP A 134 -11.40 19.66 -5.50
N PHE A 135 -11.64 18.39 -5.18
CA PHE A 135 -11.00 17.66 -4.07
C PHE A 135 -9.48 17.83 -3.99
N ALA A 136 -8.79 17.83 -5.13
CA ALA A 136 -7.33 17.95 -5.14
C ALA A 136 -6.90 19.39 -4.81
N ASP A 137 -7.52 20.39 -5.42
CA ASP A 137 -7.19 21.80 -5.19
C ASP A 137 -7.49 22.16 -3.73
N TYR A 138 -8.67 21.80 -3.25
CA TYR A 138 -9.07 21.98 -1.85
C TYR A 138 -8.10 21.30 -0.87
N GLY A 139 -7.67 20.07 -1.18
CA GLY A 139 -6.71 19.34 -0.37
C GLY A 139 -5.33 20.02 -0.28
N TYR A 140 -4.85 20.59 -1.38
CA TYR A 140 -3.59 21.35 -1.38
C TYR A 140 -3.70 22.71 -0.70
N GLU A 141 -4.86 23.36 -0.78
CA GLU A 141 -5.08 24.67 -0.16
C GLU A 141 -5.22 24.58 1.37
N ASN A 142 -5.78 23.50 1.87
CA ASN A 142 -6.17 23.35 3.29
C ASN A 142 -5.38 22.27 4.06
N GLY A 143 -4.39 21.65 3.41
CA GLY A 143 -3.61 20.58 4.02
C GLY A 143 -2.34 20.24 3.25
N VAL A 144 -1.81 19.08 3.55
CA VAL A 144 -0.59 18.54 2.93
C VAL A 144 -0.87 17.19 2.26
N PRO A 145 -0.27 16.90 1.09
CA PRO A 145 -0.41 15.62 0.41
C PRO A 145 0.45 14.53 1.06
N MET A 146 0.31 13.28 0.58
CA MET A 146 1.23 12.18 0.90
C MET A 146 2.70 12.60 0.67
N GLY A 147 3.58 12.13 1.53
CA GLY A 147 5.02 12.39 1.47
C GLY A 147 5.48 13.69 2.15
N ALA A 148 4.55 14.55 2.57
CA ALA A 148 4.84 15.84 3.18
C ALA A 148 4.93 15.76 4.71
N ASP A 149 5.40 16.87 5.31
CA ASP A 149 5.41 17.08 6.75
C ASP A 149 4.18 17.92 7.15
N LEU A 150 3.40 17.42 8.10
CA LEU A 150 2.28 18.11 8.72
C LEU A 150 2.78 18.91 9.91
N GLN A 151 2.61 20.22 9.90
CA GLN A 151 3.03 21.10 10.98
C GLN A 151 2.04 21.03 12.16
N LEU A 152 2.53 21.32 13.38
CA LEU A 152 1.69 21.45 14.56
C LEU A 152 0.60 22.51 14.35
N ASP A 153 -0.64 22.15 14.63
CA ASP A 153 -1.74 23.11 14.69
C ASP A 153 -1.63 24.00 15.94
N LYS A 154 -1.81 25.31 15.75
CA LYS A 154 -1.69 26.30 16.83
C LYS A 154 -2.72 26.11 17.93
N ASP A 155 -3.88 25.58 17.58
CA ASP A 155 -5.00 25.33 18.50
C ASP A 155 -4.96 23.91 19.08
N GLY A 156 -3.95 23.11 18.73
CA GLY A 156 -3.76 21.72 19.20
C GLY A 156 -4.80 20.73 18.69
N ARG A 157 -5.44 21.03 17.54
CA ARG A 157 -6.45 20.15 16.95
C ARG A 157 -5.83 18.88 16.41
N SER A 158 -6.62 17.81 16.43
CA SER A 158 -6.24 16.52 15.86
C SER A 158 -6.14 16.59 14.33
N PRO A 159 -5.15 15.92 13.71
CA PRO A 159 -5.07 15.78 12.25
C PRO A 159 -6.26 15.05 11.67
N ARG A 160 -6.77 15.57 10.56
CA ARG A 160 -7.89 15.04 9.79
C ARG A 160 -7.43 14.67 8.40
N PHE A 161 -7.93 13.57 7.89
CA PHE A 161 -7.51 13.00 6.63
C PHE A 161 -8.68 12.87 5.67
N LEU A 162 -8.46 13.31 4.42
CA LEU A 162 -9.34 13.05 3.30
C LEU A 162 -8.67 12.06 2.35
N ILE A 163 -9.34 10.97 2.05
CA ILE A 163 -8.80 9.89 1.23
C ILE A 163 -9.80 9.52 0.14
N ARG A 164 -9.32 9.40 -1.09
CA ARG A 164 -10.05 8.80 -2.21
C ARG A 164 -9.23 7.71 -2.85
N ALA A 165 -9.88 6.59 -3.15
CA ALA A 165 -9.28 5.46 -3.85
C ALA A 165 -10.20 4.97 -4.96
N LEU A 166 -9.63 4.70 -6.14
CA LEU A 166 -10.31 4.05 -7.26
C LEU A 166 -9.57 2.76 -7.59
N ARG A 167 -10.30 1.72 -7.90
CA ARG A 167 -9.73 0.47 -8.41
C ARG A 167 -9.06 0.68 -9.78
N ASP A 168 -8.21 -0.24 -10.17
CA ASP A 168 -7.81 -0.38 -11.58
C ASP A 168 -9.07 -0.63 -12.43
N PRO A 169 -9.29 0.09 -13.55
CA PRO A 169 -10.43 -0.16 -14.43
C PRO A 169 -10.60 -1.62 -14.85
N ASP A 170 -9.48 -2.32 -15.08
CA ASP A 170 -9.44 -3.71 -15.50
C ASP A 170 -9.26 -4.69 -14.31
N GLY A 171 -9.17 -4.18 -13.10
CA GLY A 171 -8.86 -4.94 -11.89
C GLY A 171 -10.04 -5.20 -10.97
N ALA A 172 -9.70 -5.69 -9.79
CA ALA A 172 -10.65 -6.05 -8.75
C ALA A 172 -11.16 -4.83 -7.98
N ASN A 173 -12.39 -4.93 -7.47
CA ASN A 173 -12.97 -3.95 -6.56
C ASN A 173 -12.11 -3.78 -5.31
N LEU A 174 -12.28 -2.65 -4.64
CA LEU A 174 -11.60 -2.34 -3.39
C LEU A 174 -12.34 -2.97 -2.21
N ASP A 175 -11.58 -3.59 -1.33
CA ASP A 175 -12.03 -4.12 -0.06
C ASP A 175 -12.17 -3.01 0.99
N ARG A 176 -11.08 -2.25 1.22
CA ARG A 176 -11.04 -1.23 2.27
C ARG A 176 -9.90 -0.23 2.09
N ILE A 177 -10.05 0.89 2.77
CA ILE A 177 -8.99 1.86 3.02
C ILE A 177 -8.60 1.77 4.48
N GLN A 178 -7.29 1.79 4.74
CA GLN A 178 -6.71 1.80 6.08
C GLN A 178 -5.74 2.95 6.25
N ILE A 179 -5.73 3.56 7.44
CA ILE A 179 -4.62 4.39 7.91
C ILE A 179 -3.76 3.54 8.85
N VAL A 180 -2.46 3.58 8.63
CA VAL A 180 -1.46 3.05 9.55
C VAL A 180 -0.76 4.23 10.20
N LYS A 181 -0.98 4.39 11.50
CA LYS A 181 -0.31 5.37 12.36
C LYS A 181 0.83 4.67 13.10
N GLY A 182 2.00 5.30 13.14
CA GLY A 182 3.08 4.94 14.06
C GLY A 182 3.51 6.18 14.82
N TRP A 183 3.90 6.04 16.09
CA TRP A 183 4.29 7.15 16.93
C TRP A 183 5.41 6.80 17.91
N LEU A 184 6.09 7.82 18.40
CA LEU A 184 7.13 7.73 19.43
C LEU A 184 6.48 7.93 20.81
N ASN A 185 6.66 6.97 21.70
CA ASN A 185 6.22 7.07 23.10
C ASN A 185 7.18 7.94 23.92
N GLY A 186 6.71 8.49 25.03
CA GLY A 186 7.52 9.29 25.92
C GLY A 186 8.71 8.56 26.57
N ASP A 187 8.72 7.22 26.56
CA ASP A 187 9.82 6.37 27.02
C ASP A 187 10.84 6.04 25.92
N GLY A 188 10.70 6.60 24.72
CA GLY A 188 11.56 6.34 23.56
C GLY A 188 11.21 5.08 22.77
N THR A 189 10.25 4.29 23.22
CA THR A 189 9.73 3.17 22.43
C THR A 189 8.79 3.64 21.32
N THR A 190 8.47 2.79 20.36
CA THR A 190 7.54 3.14 19.28
C THR A 190 6.35 2.20 19.24
N SER A 191 5.18 2.76 18.98
CA SER A 191 3.92 2.04 18.83
C SER A 191 3.36 2.21 17.43
N GLU A 192 2.45 1.32 17.02
CA GLU A 192 1.69 1.46 15.78
C GLU A 192 0.26 0.95 15.95
N ARG A 193 -0.65 1.52 15.17
CA ARG A 193 -2.03 1.08 15.07
C ARG A 193 -2.55 1.19 13.63
N VAL A 194 -3.43 0.27 13.26
CA VAL A 194 -4.11 0.26 11.97
C VAL A 194 -5.60 0.54 12.22
N TYR A 195 -6.14 1.48 11.45
CA TYR A 195 -7.55 1.85 11.47
C TYR A 195 -8.15 1.60 10.08
N ASP A 196 -9.26 0.88 10.00
CA ASP A 196 -10.07 0.90 8.79
C ASP A 196 -10.82 2.25 8.75
N VAL A 197 -10.88 2.89 7.59
CA VAL A 197 -11.51 4.21 7.41
C VAL A 197 -12.58 4.22 6.33
N ALA A 198 -12.61 3.21 5.47
CA ALA A 198 -13.70 2.96 4.52
C ALA A 198 -13.72 1.49 4.16
N CYS A 199 -14.90 0.92 3.98
CA CYS A 199 -15.14 -0.50 3.73
C CYS A 199 -16.00 -0.70 2.49
N GLY A 200 -15.58 -1.57 1.58
CA GLY A 200 -16.32 -1.90 0.36
C GLY A 200 -17.53 -2.78 0.66
N GLY A 201 -18.73 -2.20 0.62
CA GLY A 201 -19.99 -2.92 0.79
C GLY A 201 -20.29 -3.43 2.21
N ARG A 202 -19.62 -2.86 3.22
CA ARG A 202 -19.80 -3.21 4.64
C ARG A 202 -19.75 -1.96 5.51
N ASP A 203 -20.30 -2.07 6.71
CA ASP A 203 -20.26 -0.98 7.68
C ASP A 203 -18.89 -0.84 8.33
N LEU A 204 -18.55 0.38 8.72
CA LEU A 204 -17.39 0.69 9.54
C LEU A 204 -17.82 0.77 11.01
N VAL A 205 -17.34 -0.14 11.83
CA VAL A 205 -17.68 -0.22 13.25
C VAL A 205 -16.42 -0.15 14.09
N ASN A 206 -16.31 0.86 14.97
CA ASN A 206 -15.14 1.04 15.85
C ASN A 206 -13.79 1.02 15.12
N ALA A 207 -13.70 1.73 13.98
CA ALA A 207 -12.52 1.79 13.11
C ALA A 207 -12.06 0.41 12.56
N ALA A 208 -13.00 -0.51 12.39
CA ALA A 208 -12.81 -1.78 11.71
C ALA A 208 -14.00 -2.08 10.79
N CYS A 209 -13.74 -2.71 9.65
CA CYS A 209 -14.82 -3.19 8.78
C CYS A 209 -15.58 -4.35 9.45
N ASP A 210 -16.90 -4.32 9.37
CA ASP A 210 -17.74 -5.40 9.90
C ASP A 210 -17.57 -6.67 9.08
N GLY A 211 -16.76 -7.58 9.60
CA GLY A 211 -16.43 -8.85 8.99
C GLY A 211 -15.52 -8.77 7.75
N PRO A 212 -15.22 -9.93 7.15
CA PRO A 212 -14.40 -10.04 5.93
C PRO A 212 -15.18 -9.59 4.70
N VAL A 213 -14.48 -9.11 3.66
CA VAL A 213 -15.10 -8.76 2.37
C VAL A 213 -15.65 -9.98 1.61
N GLY A 214 -15.20 -11.18 1.99
CA GLY A 214 -15.50 -12.39 1.25
C GLY A 214 -14.45 -12.71 0.19
N ASN A 215 -14.72 -13.74 -0.60
CA ASN A 215 -13.83 -14.21 -1.66
C ASN A 215 -14.65 -14.75 -2.83
N THR A 216 -14.45 -14.21 -4.02
CA THR A 216 -15.10 -14.63 -5.26
C THR A 216 -14.15 -15.37 -6.20
N VAL A 217 -12.96 -15.77 -5.72
CA VAL A 217 -11.97 -16.48 -6.53
C VAL A 217 -12.44 -17.90 -6.81
N ASP A 218 -12.54 -18.22 -8.07
CA ASP A 218 -12.68 -19.57 -8.61
C ASP A 218 -11.28 -20.10 -8.94
N VAL A 219 -10.76 -20.96 -8.06
CA VAL A 219 -9.41 -21.52 -8.20
C VAL A 219 -9.29 -22.46 -9.39
N GLU A 220 -10.35 -23.19 -9.72
CA GLU A 220 -10.35 -24.15 -10.84
C GLU A 220 -10.26 -23.40 -12.20
N ASN A 221 -11.01 -22.29 -12.30
CA ASN A 221 -11.05 -21.49 -13.52
C ASN A 221 -10.07 -20.32 -13.51
N ALA A 222 -9.28 -20.13 -12.45
CA ALA A 222 -8.38 -18.99 -12.23
C ALA A 222 -9.09 -17.66 -12.58
N SER A 223 -10.27 -17.46 -12.01
CA SER A 223 -11.12 -16.31 -12.26
C SER A 223 -11.70 -15.73 -10.97
N TRP A 224 -12.30 -14.55 -11.06
CA TRP A 224 -13.02 -13.92 -9.96
C TRP A 224 -14.13 -13.01 -10.50
N THR A 225 -15.02 -12.54 -9.63
CA THR A 225 -16.05 -11.56 -9.98
C THR A 225 -15.96 -10.32 -9.07
N ASN A 226 -16.49 -9.20 -9.55
CA ASN A 226 -16.59 -7.95 -8.81
C ASN A 226 -17.97 -7.79 -8.10
N ASP A 227 -18.54 -8.90 -7.61
CA ASP A 227 -19.83 -8.89 -6.92
C ASP A 227 -19.72 -8.40 -5.48
N ILE A 228 -18.50 -8.31 -4.95
CA ILE A 228 -18.17 -7.80 -3.63
C ILE A 228 -17.20 -6.61 -3.72
N GLY A 229 -17.03 -5.88 -2.62
CA GLY A 229 -16.21 -4.67 -2.61
C GLY A 229 -16.86 -3.52 -3.40
N GLN A 230 -16.10 -2.46 -3.63
CA GLN A 230 -16.56 -1.27 -4.37
C GLN A 230 -15.47 -0.75 -5.32
N ALA A 231 -15.90 -0.19 -6.46
CA ALA A 231 -14.98 0.38 -7.44
C ALA A 231 -14.29 1.66 -6.94
N ILE A 232 -14.97 2.40 -6.07
CA ILE A 232 -14.51 3.67 -5.49
C ILE A 232 -14.76 3.62 -3.99
N LEU A 233 -13.75 3.99 -3.22
CA LEU A 233 -13.88 4.23 -1.79
C LEU A 233 -13.40 5.66 -1.46
N ALA A 234 -14.09 6.28 -0.51
CA ALA A 234 -13.70 7.55 0.07
C ALA A 234 -13.76 7.42 1.59
N GLY A 235 -12.82 8.02 2.29
CA GLY A 235 -12.76 7.99 3.75
C GLY A 235 -12.35 9.33 4.33
N TYR A 236 -13.05 9.74 5.37
CA TYR A 236 -12.66 10.79 6.31
C TYR A 236 -12.21 10.12 7.60
N TRP A 237 -11.16 10.62 8.19
CA TRP A 237 -10.67 10.12 9.48
C TRP A 237 -9.99 11.24 10.26
N GLU A 238 -10.34 11.34 11.51
CA GLU A 238 -9.70 12.20 12.50
C GLU A 238 -8.93 11.31 13.49
N ASP A 239 -7.70 11.65 13.82
CA ASP A 239 -6.87 10.82 14.70
C ASP A 239 -7.43 10.78 16.12
N PRO A 240 -8.02 9.65 16.58
CA PRO A 240 -8.64 9.57 17.89
C PRO A 240 -7.61 9.47 19.04
N ASP A 241 -6.38 9.10 18.70
CA ASP A 241 -5.29 8.89 19.66
C ASP A 241 -4.18 9.95 19.45
N TYR A 242 -4.55 11.17 18.98
CA TYR A 242 -3.61 12.24 18.74
C TYR A 242 -3.08 12.82 20.06
N ASP A 243 -1.75 12.95 20.12
CA ASP A 243 -1.05 13.70 21.17
C ASP A 243 -0.13 14.71 20.48
N PRO A 244 -0.36 16.03 20.67
CA PRO A 244 0.45 17.06 20.01
C PRO A 244 1.93 17.04 20.40
N ALA A 245 2.29 16.38 21.50
CA ALA A 245 3.67 16.23 21.95
C ALA A 245 4.40 15.03 21.33
N GLN A 246 3.68 14.15 20.62
CA GLN A 246 4.25 12.92 20.06
C GLN A 246 4.54 13.05 18.57
N SER A 247 5.78 12.78 18.16
CA SER A 247 6.11 12.57 16.74
C SER A 247 5.42 11.33 16.21
N ALA A 248 4.84 11.46 15.02
CA ALA A 248 4.09 10.40 14.37
C ALA A 248 4.29 10.36 12.86
N PHE A 249 3.94 9.24 12.24
CA PHE A 249 3.74 9.13 10.81
C PHE A 249 2.40 8.47 10.52
N TYR A 250 1.86 8.82 9.36
CA TYR A 250 0.61 8.27 8.83
C TYR A 250 0.80 7.87 7.38
N TYR A 251 0.39 6.66 7.01
CA TYR A 251 0.28 6.33 5.60
C TYR A 251 -1.00 5.55 5.33
N VAL A 252 -1.49 5.69 4.11
CA VAL A 252 -2.69 4.98 3.66
C VAL A 252 -2.30 3.68 2.99
N ARG A 253 -3.08 2.63 3.28
CA ARG A 253 -3.08 1.36 2.58
C ARG A 253 -4.47 1.10 2.02
N VAL A 254 -4.55 0.78 0.73
CA VAL A 254 -5.79 0.38 0.07
C VAL A 254 -5.66 -1.08 -0.32
N LEU A 255 -6.65 -1.90 0.00
CA LEU A 255 -6.70 -3.31 -0.37
C LEU A 255 -7.78 -3.54 -1.41
N ALA A 256 -7.49 -4.37 -2.41
CA ALA A 256 -8.49 -4.94 -3.30
C ALA A 256 -9.13 -6.19 -2.68
N ILE A 257 -10.26 -6.63 -3.23
CA ILE A 257 -10.80 -7.97 -2.95
C ILE A 257 -9.83 -9.05 -3.46
N PRO A 258 -9.88 -10.29 -2.96
CA PRO A 258 -9.02 -11.36 -3.42
C PRO A 258 -9.16 -11.63 -4.94
N THR A 259 -8.02 -11.88 -5.59
CA THR A 259 -7.91 -12.32 -6.98
C THR A 259 -7.03 -13.56 -7.08
N PRO A 260 -7.11 -14.39 -8.15
CA PRO A 260 -6.20 -15.50 -8.31
C PRO A 260 -4.74 -15.05 -8.33
N ARG A 261 -3.89 -15.85 -7.74
CA ARG A 261 -2.45 -15.65 -7.82
C ARG A 261 -1.86 -16.31 -9.07
N TRP A 262 -0.65 -15.93 -9.49
CA TRP A 262 0.03 -16.51 -10.65
C TRP A 262 0.12 -18.05 -10.56
N THR A 263 0.32 -18.58 -9.36
CA THR A 263 0.34 -20.03 -9.12
C THR A 263 -0.96 -20.72 -9.52
N THR A 264 -2.09 -20.03 -9.37
CA THR A 264 -3.41 -20.54 -9.78
C THR A 264 -3.60 -20.44 -11.30
N TYR A 265 -3.12 -19.37 -11.93
CA TYR A 265 -3.13 -19.25 -13.38
C TYR A 265 -2.26 -20.32 -14.06
N ASP A 266 -1.04 -20.54 -13.54
CA ASP A 266 -0.13 -21.57 -14.07
C ASP A 266 -0.70 -22.98 -13.88
N ALA A 267 -1.27 -23.28 -12.71
CA ALA A 267 -1.91 -24.57 -12.46
C ALA A 267 -3.01 -24.87 -13.48
N LYS A 268 -3.83 -23.88 -13.81
CA LYS A 268 -4.86 -24.02 -14.84
C LYS A 268 -4.26 -24.22 -16.24
N VAL A 269 -3.27 -23.43 -16.61
CA VAL A 269 -2.68 -23.45 -17.97
C VAL A 269 -1.90 -24.74 -18.21
N PHE A 270 -1.12 -25.20 -17.23
CA PHE A 270 -0.24 -26.36 -17.35
C PHE A 270 -0.86 -27.66 -16.81
N GLY A 271 -2.00 -27.59 -16.14
CA GLY A 271 -2.62 -28.76 -15.51
C GLY A 271 -1.81 -29.33 -14.33
N THR A 272 -1.06 -28.47 -13.64
CA THR A 272 -0.19 -28.86 -12.52
C THR A 272 -0.87 -28.63 -11.18
N GLY A 273 -0.39 -29.29 -10.10
CA GLY A 273 -0.78 -28.96 -8.74
C GLY A 273 -0.17 -27.64 -8.28
N ILE A 274 -0.82 -26.98 -7.31
CA ILE A 274 -0.26 -25.83 -6.61
C ILE A 274 0.34 -26.38 -5.31
N PRO A 275 1.61 -26.05 -4.94
CA PRO A 275 2.17 -26.44 -3.65
C PRO A 275 1.26 -26.04 -2.49
N ASP A 276 1.17 -26.89 -1.46
CA ASP A 276 0.23 -26.66 -0.34
C ASP A 276 0.51 -25.37 0.40
N GLU A 277 1.77 -24.96 0.48
CA GLU A 277 2.23 -23.72 1.11
C GLU A 277 1.94 -22.46 0.26
N ALA A 278 1.73 -22.63 -1.05
CA ALA A 278 1.50 -21.50 -1.95
C ALA A 278 0.06 -21.01 -1.87
N PRO A 279 -0.17 -19.73 -1.59
CA PRO A 279 -1.52 -19.18 -1.59
C PRO A 279 -2.13 -19.22 -3.00
N ARG A 280 -3.43 -19.55 -3.08
CA ARG A 280 -4.20 -19.62 -4.34
C ARG A 280 -4.71 -18.25 -4.76
N ALA A 281 -4.78 -17.31 -3.82
CA ALA A 281 -5.27 -15.96 -4.07
C ALA A 281 -4.36 -14.92 -3.43
N ILE A 282 -4.43 -13.72 -3.95
CA ILE A 282 -3.72 -12.55 -3.43
C ILE A 282 -4.70 -11.40 -3.26
N GLN A 283 -4.50 -10.56 -2.26
CA GLN A 283 -5.14 -9.24 -2.19
C GLN A 283 -4.13 -8.19 -2.63
N GLU A 284 -4.37 -7.64 -3.81
CA GLU A 284 -3.60 -6.54 -4.35
C GLU A 284 -3.81 -5.27 -3.52
N ARG A 285 -2.81 -4.39 -3.50
CA ARG A 285 -2.86 -3.25 -2.61
C ARG A 285 -2.05 -2.06 -3.10
N ALA A 286 -2.38 -0.89 -2.56
CA ALA A 286 -1.58 0.31 -2.71
C ALA A 286 -1.09 0.80 -1.34
N TYR A 287 0.08 1.48 -1.34
CA TYR A 287 0.69 2.08 -0.15
C TYR A 287 1.18 3.48 -0.47
N THR A 288 0.71 4.49 0.25
CA THR A 288 1.17 5.86 0.05
C THR A 288 2.50 6.13 0.75
N SER A 289 3.20 7.16 0.30
CA SER A 289 4.28 7.77 1.07
C SER A 289 3.72 8.30 2.39
N PRO A 290 4.48 8.20 3.50
CA PRO A 290 4.02 8.69 4.79
C PRO A 290 3.87 10.20 4.83
N ILE A 291 2.86 10.68 5.55
CA ILE A 291 2.77 12.05 6.06
C ILE A 291 3.38 12.03 7.47
N TRP A 292 4.34 12.90 7.72
CA TRP A 292 5.04 12.98 8.99
C TRP A 292 4.52 14.13 9.83
N TYR A 293 4.37 13.87 11.11
CA TYR A 293 4.05 14.88 12.10
C TYR A 293 5.18 14.95 13.13
N THR A 294 5.73 16.13 13.30
CA THR A 294 6.77 16.40 14.31
C THR A 294 6.31 17.55 15.17
N PRO A 295 6.16 17.36 16.49
CA PRO A 295 5.96 18.48 17.41
C PRO A 295 7.07 19.51 17.21
N GLN A 296 6.76 20.79 17.30
CA GLN A 296 7.82 21.79 17.23
C GLN A 296 8.72 21.65 18.46
N GLY A 297 10.03 21.51 18.19
CA GLY A 297 11.05 21.73 19.18
C GLY A 297 11.29 23.22 19.40
#